data_5c8b22bcd556bb7c466b7e57514b53e4
#
_entry.id   5c8b22bcd556bb7c466b7e57514b53e4
#
_cell.length_a   1.000
_cell.length_b   1.000
_cell.length_c   1.000
_cell.angle_alpha   90.00
_cell.angle_beta   90.00
_cell.angle_gamma   90.00
#
_symmetry.space_group_name_H-M   'P 1'
#
loop_
_entity.id
_entity.type
_entity.pdbx_description
1 polymer ?
#
loop_
_entity_poly.entity_id
_entity_poly.type
_entity_poly.pdbx_seq_one_letter_code
_entity_poly.pdbx_strand_id
1 'polypeptide(L)'
;SVSEKRLLAESFILDFSVTVEVQEAMYNSDPRLPATKSLFAIVEAADPIAAQFAASAANGIPMPNIPEMGSVWGPFGDALLIIRDQAYGTNEETGVTVNSASDAMKLAAEQVRTAIAGG
;
A
#
# COMPACT_ATOMS: atom_id res chain seq x y z
N SER A 1 -16.84 14.33 13.95
CA SER A 1 -16.55 15.43 14.89
C SER A 1 -16.13 16.65 14.06
N VAL A 2 -16.81 17.76 14.26
CA VAL A 2 -16.44 19.02 13.62
C VAL A 2 -15.31 19.62 14.44
N SER A 3 -14.11 19.64 13.89
CA SER A 3 -12.96 20.28 14.54
C SER A 3 -13.13 21.80 14.48
N GLU A 4 -12.89 22.51 15.60
CA GLU A 4 -12.80 23.97 15.64
C GLU A 4 -11.69 24.50 14.71
N LYS A 5 -10.71 23.65 14.37
CA LYS A 5 -9.59 23.96 13.47
C LYS A 5 -9.81 23.45 12.03
N ARG A 6 -11.06 23.18 11.65
CA ARG A 6 -11.37 22.61 10.34
C ARG A 6 -10.82 23.44 9.19
N LEU A 7 -11.03 24.75 9.21
CA LEU A 7 -10.55 25.65 8.15
C LEU A 7 -9.02 25.64 8.05
N LEU A 8 -8.32 25.56 9.19
CA LEU A 8 -6.88 25.46 9.21
C LEU A 8 -6.40 24.13 8.62
N ALA A 9 -7.08 23.03 8.94
CA ALA A 9 -6.76 21.71 8.39
C ALA A 9 -7.03 21.64 6.88
N GLU A 10 -8.15 22.23 6.43
CA GLU A 10 -8.47 22.33 5.00
C GLU A 10 -7.42 23.15 4.25
N SER A 11 -7.04 24.33 4.78
CA SER A 11 -5.98 25.16 4.19
C SER A 11 -4.63 24.44 4.17
N PHE A 12 -4.26 23.74 5.24
CA PHE A 12 -3.03 22.96 5.27
C PHE A 12 -2.99 21.89 4.16
N ILE A 13 -4.11 21.23 3.92
CA ILE A 13 -4.19 20.19 2.88
C ILE A 13 -4.25 20.82 1.48
N LEU A 14 -5.14 21.78 1.27
CA LEU A 14 -5.48 22.28 -0.06
C LEU A 14 -4.55 23.38 -0.56
N ASP A 15 -4.00 24.21 0.35
CA ASP A 15 -3.20 25.37 -0.02
C ASP A 15 -1.70 25.13 0.19
N PHE A 16 -1.31 24.20 1.08
CA PHE A 16 0.07 23.94 1.42
C PHE A 16 0.54 22.57 0.91
N SER A 17 -0.08 21.45 1.35
CA SER A 17 0.43 20.11 1.08
C SER A 17 0.41 19.72 -0.40
N VAL A 18 -0.44 20.34 -1.23
CA VAL A 18 -0.53 20.04 -2.67
C VAL A 18 0.31 20.97 -3.54
N THR A 19 1.05 21.92 -2.95
CA THR A 19 1.96 22.77 -3.72
C THR A 19 3.11 21.96 -4.32
N VAL A 20 3.62 22.38 -5.47
CA VAL A 20 4.73 21.66 -6.15
C VAL A 20 5.96 21.62 -5.26
N GLU A 21 6.28 22.71 -4.59
CA GLU A 21 7.44 22.85 -3.70
C GLU A 21 7.40 21.87 -2.53
N VAL A 22 6.25 21.71 -1.90
CA VAL A 22 6.09 20.76 -0.78
C VAL A 22 6.12 19.33 -1.27
N GLN A 23 5.46 19.02 -2.38
CA GLN A 23 5.47 17.69 -2.97
C GLN A 23 6.87 17.29 -3.45
N GLU A 24 7.65 18.24 -3.99
CA GLU A 24 9.05 18.01 -4.39
C GLU A 24 9.94 17.75 -3.18
N ALA A 25 9.78 18.52 -2.11
CA ALA A 25 10.50 18.30 -0.85
C ALA A 25 10.18 16.92 -0.24
N MET A 26 8.92 16.50 -0.28
CA MET A 26 8.50 15.17 0.16
C MET A 26 9.11 14.06 -0.71
N TYR A 27 9.10 14.23 -2.03
CA TYR A 27 9.70 13.27 -2.97
C TYR A 27 11.21 13.13 -2.74
N ASN A 28 11.91 14.22 -2.52
CA ASN A 28 13.35 14.21 -2.26
C ASN A 28 13.71 13.56 -0.91
N SER A 29 12.79 13.57 0.05
CA SER A 29 12.97 12.94 1.37
C SER A 29 12.62 11.45 1.36
N ASP A 30 11.54 11.08 0.71
CA ASP A 30 11.03 9.71 0.60
C ASP A 30 10.44 9.52 -0.80
N PRO A 31 11.21 8.98 -1.77
CA PRO A 31 10.80 8.87 -3.17
C PRO A 31 9.58 7.97 -3.37
N ARG A 32 8.41 8.59 -3.42
CA ARG A 32 7.12 7.96 -3.74
C ARG A 32 6.46 8.72 -4.87
N LEU A 33 5.65 8.04 -5.66
CA LEU A 33 4.95 8.71 -6.75
C LEU A 33 4.12 9.89 -6.22
N PRO A 34 4.31 11.10 -6.79
CA PRO A 34 3.60 12.29 -6.35
C PRO A 34 2.09 12.18 -6.62
N ALA A 35 1.29 12.83 -5.76
CA ALA A 35 -0.15 12.90 -5.93
C ALA A 35 -0.58 13.95 -6.98
N THR A 36 0.26 14.96 -7.23
CA THR A 36 -0.05 16.03 -8.17
C THR A 36 0.47 15.73 -9.57
N LYS A 37 -0.37 15.95 -10.59
CA LYS A 37 -0.01 15.68 -12.00
C LYS A 37 1.19 16.51 -12.48
N SER A 38 1.35 17.73 -11.96
CA SER A 38 2.47 18.62 -12.33
C SER A 38 3.82 18.05 -11.90
N LEU A 39 3.94 17.62 -10.64
CA LEU A 39 5.17 17.02 -10.16
C LEU A 39 5.36 15.59 -10.72
N PHE A 40 4.26 14.87 -10.91
CA PHE A 40 4.31 13.53 -11.52
C PHE A 40 5.02 13.54 -12.87
N ALA A 41 4.68 14.49 -13.75
CA ALA A 41 5.33 14.62 -15.06
C ALA A 41 6.84 14.94 -14.97
N ILE A 42 7.23 15.71 -13.96
CA ILE A 42 8.66 16.03 -13.71
C ILE A 42 9.41 14.78 -13.24
N VAL A 43 8.85 14.06 -12.27
CA VAL A 43 9.44 12.84 -11.72
C VAL A 43 9.52 11.73 -12.77
N GLU A 44 8.46 11.53 -13.56
CA GLU A 44 8.42 10.55 -14.63
C GLU A 44 9.51 10.79 -15.67
N ALA A 45 9.79 12.04 -15.99
CA ALA A 45 10.83 12.42 -16.94
C ALA A 45 12.26 12.24 -16.40
N ALA A 46 12.44 12.38 -15.07
CA ALA A 46 13.74 12.36 -14.41
C ALA A 46 14.13 10.97 -13.86
N ASP A 47 13.15 10.14 -13.51
CA ASP A 47 13.34 8.84 -12.86
C ASP A 47 12.67 7.71 -13.67
N PRO A 48 13.45 6.90 -14.41
CA PRO A 48 12.95 5.78 -15.19
C PRO A 48 12.24 4.69 -14.36
N ILE A 49 12.60 4.54 -13.09
CA ILE A 49 11.96 3.57 -12.18
C ILE A 49 10.58 4.10 -11.80
N ALA A 50 10.48 5.38 -11.43
CA ALA A 50 9.20 6.03 -11.16
C ALA A 50 8.27 5.98 -12.38
N ALA A 51 8.79 6.15 -13.59
CA ALA A 51 8.03 6.03 -14.83
C ALA A 51 7.43 4.62 -15.01
N GLN A 52 8.17 3.56 -14.69
CA GLN A 52 7.67 2.18 -14.77
C GLN A 52 6.59 1.90 -13.71
N PHE A 53 6.76 2.37 -12.48
CA PHE A 53 5.73 2.30 -11.45
C PHE A 53 4.47 3.05 -11.85
N ALA A 54 4.62 4.23 -12.45
CA ALA A 54 3.54 5.04 -12.96
C ALA A 54 2.73 4.31 -14.04
N ALA A 55 3.42 3.70 -15.01
CA ALA A 55 2.79 2.91 -16.05
C ALA A 55 2.01 1.71 -15.49
N SER A 56 2.55 1.06 -14.46
CA SER A 56 1.85 -0.02 -13.75
C SER A 56 0.63 0.51 -12.98
N ALA A 57 0.76 1.65 -12.31
CA ALA A 57 -0.32 2.26 -11.53
C ALA A 57 -1.50 2.72 -12.41
N ALA A 58 -1.24 3.07 -13.68
CA ALA A 58 -2.30 3.46 -14.64
C ALA A 58 -3.33 2.33 -14.87
N ASN A 59 -2.92 1.07 -14.69
CA ASN A 59 -3.79 -0.11 -14.79
C ASN A 59 -4.23 -0.62 -13.40
N GLY A 60 -3.88 0.09 -12.34
CA GLY A 60 -4.21 -0.29 -10.97
C GLY A 60 -5.69 -0.16 -10.68
N ILE A 61 -6.22 -1.11 -9.92
CA ILE A 61 -7.56 -1.03 -9.34
C ILE A 61 -7.41 -0.42 -7.95
N PRO A 62 -8.11 0.68 -7.64
CA PRO A 62 -8.07 1.25 -6.30
C PRO A 62 -8.50 0.22 -5.25
N MET A 63 -7.78 0.20 -4.14
CA MET A 63 -8.14 -0.65 -3.01
C MET A 63 -9.54 -0.27 -2.50
N PRO A 64 -10.42 -1.25 -2.24
CA PRO A 64 -11.73 -0.96 -1.67
C PRO A 64 -11.62 -0.25 -0.32
N ASN A 65 -12.38 0.81 -0.13
CA ASN A 65 -12.45 1.52 1.16
C ASN A 65 -13.61 0.93 1.99
N ILE A 66 -13.40 -0.29 2.47
CA ILE A 66 -14.35 -1.04 3.32
C ILE A 66 -13.64 -1.52 4.59
N PRO A 67 -14.36 -1.68 5.72
CA PRO A 67 -13.78 -2.11 7.00
C PRO A 67 -13.01 -3.44 6.92
N GLU A 68 -13.47 -4.36 6.10
CA GLU A 68 -12.89 -5.70 5.90
C GLU A 68 -11.45 -5.66 5.37
N MET A 69 -11.05 -4.56 4.72
CA MET A 69 -9.66 -4.38 4.27
C MET A 69 -8.66 -4.37 5.43
N GLY A 70 -9.09 -4.03 6.66
CA GLY A 70 -8.25 -4.17 7.84
C GLY A 70 -7.76 -5.60 8.10
N SER A 71 -8.58 -6.60 7.74
CA SER A 71 -8.26 -8.01 7.91
C SER A 71 -7.33 -8.58 6.83
N VAL A 72 -7.06 -7.82 5.76
CA VAL A 72 -6.24 -8.28 4.63
C VAL A 72 -4.75 -8.09 4.88
N TRP A 73 -4.37 -6.98 5.53
CA TRP A 73 -2.98 -6.53 5.59
C TRP A 73 -2.04 -7.48 6.32
N GLY A 74 -2.46 -8.02 7.47
CA GLY A 74 -1.66 -8.98 8.25
C GLY A 74 -1.36 -10.23 7.43
N PRO A 75 -2.39 -11.04 7.10
CA PRO A 75 -2.19 -12.29 6.36
C PRO A 75 -1.48 -12.12 5.02
N PHE A 76 -1.77 -11.03 4.29
CA PHE A 76 -1.12 -10.76 3.01
C PHE A 76 0.36 -10.37 3.20
N GLY A 77 0.67 -9.56 4.21
CA GLY A 77 2.04 -9.20 4.57
C GLY A 77 2.87 -10.41 4.96
N ASP A 78 2.34 -11.30 5.80
CA ASP A 78 3.00 -12.53 6.22
C ASP A 78 3.29 -13.46 5.03
N ALA A 79 2.33 -13.62 4.11
CA ALA A 79 2.53 -14.39 2.90
C ALA A 79 3.64 -13.81 2.01
N LEU A 80 3.73 -12.49 1.87
CA LEU A 80 4.79 -11.84 1.12
C LEU A 80 6.16 -12.04 1.77
N LEU A 81 6.25 -12.03 3.11
CA LEU A 81 7.48 -12.33 3.83
C LEU A 81 7.93 -13.77 3.61
N ILE A 82 7.02 -14.74 3.71
CA ILE A 82 7.31 -16.16 3.41
C ILE A 82 7.85 -16.33 1.98
N ILE A 83 7.23 -15.65 1.01
CA ILE A 83 7.65 -15.72 -0.39
C ILE A 83 9.01 -15.07 -0.61
N ARG A 84 9.22 -13.88 -0.04
CA ARG A 84 10.49 -13.13 -0.15
C ARG A 84 11.66 -13.91 0.42
N ASP A 85 11.46 -14.49 1.60
CA ASP A 85 12.52 -15.17 2.34
C ASP A 85 12.62 -16.64 1.98
N GLN A 86 11.76 -17.14 1.08
CA GLN A 86 11.62 -18.53 0.70
C GLN A 86 11.46 -19.46 1.92
N ALA A 87 10.78 -18.96 2.95
CA ALA A 87 10.56 -19.64 4.23
C ALA A 87 9.45 -20.71 4.10
N TYR A 88 9.64 -21.64 3.16
CA TYR A 88 8.72 -22.75 2.95
C TYR A 88 8.99 -23.87 3.96
N GLY A 89 7.94 -24.53 4.38
CA GLY A 89 8.01 -25.64 5.33
C GLY A 89 6.76 -25.73 6.19
N THR A 90 6.85 -26.51 7.24
CA THR A 90 5.80 -26.65 8.25
C THR A 90 6.08 -25.72 9.43
N ASN A 91 5.13 -24.87 9.75
CA ASN A 91 5.18 -24.08 10.98
C ASN A 91 4.90 -25.03 12.16
N GLU A 92 5.83 -25.14 13.09
CA GLU A 92 5.76 -26.10 14.21
C GLU A 92 4.65 -25.75 15.21
N GLU A 93 4.31 -24.46 15.34
CA GLU A 93 3.27 -24.02 16.29
C GLU A 93 1.85 -24.26 15.76
N THR A 94 1.65 -24.05 14.45
CA THR A 94 0.31 -24.13 13.85
C THR A 94 0.09 -25.45 13.09
N GLY A 95 1.14 -26.19 12.78
CA GLY A 95 1.10 -27.40 11.94
C GLY A 95 0.80 -27.12 10.46
N VAL A 96 0.73 -25.85 10.07
CA VAL A 96 0.43 -25.46 8.69
C VAL A 96 1.68 -25.59 7.83
N THR A 97 1.53 -26.23 6.68
CA THR A 97 2.63 -26.43 5.71
C THR A 97 2.43 -25.53 4.50
N VAL A 98 3.48 -24.80 4.14
CA VAL A 98 3.55 -23.95 2.96
C VAL A 98 4.74 -24.43 2.11
N ASN A 99 4.48 -24.88 0.90
CA ASN A 99 5.53 -25.44 0.02
C ASN A 99 5.85 -24.55 -1.19
N SER A 100 5.04 -23.52 -1.41
CA SER A 100 5.18 -22.64 -2.57
C SER A 100 4.60 -21.26 -2.30
N ALA A 101 4.94 -20.29 -3.17
CA ALA A 101 4.30 -18.97 -3.16
C ALA A 101 2.77 -19.05 -3.32
N SER A 102 2.29 -20.02 -4.13
CA SER A 102 0.85 -20.27 -4.28
C SER A 102 0.19 -20.71 -2.98
N ASP A 103 0.87 -21.58 -2.21
CA ASP A 103 0.33 -22.05 -0.92
C ASP A 103 0.32 -20.93 0.12
N ALA A 104 1.37 -20.09 0.17
CA ALA A 104 1.40 -18.91 1.03
C ALA A 104 0.23 -17.97 0.75
N MET A 105 -0.06 -17.70 -0.53
CA MET A 105 -1.18 -16.82 -0.91
C MET A 105 -2.55 -17.45 -0.64
N LYS A 106 -2.70 -18.77 -0.80
CA LYS A 106 -3.94 -19.47 -0.44
C LYS A 106 -4.19 -19.42 1.06
N LEU A 107 -3.16 -19.67 1.86
CA LEU A 107 -3.23 -19.58 3.33
C LEU A 107 -3.67 -18.18 3.75
N ALA A 108 -3.05 -17.13 3.20
CA ALA A 108 -3.45 -15.75 3.47
C ALA A 108 -4.92 -15.50 3.12
N ALA A 109 -5.37 -15.97 1.97
CA ALA A 109 -6.76 -15.82 1.55
C ALA A 109 -7.75 -16.54 2.48
N GLU A 110 -7.39 -17.69 3.01
CA GLU A 110 -8.20 -18.43 4.00
C GLU A 110 -8.26 -17.69 5.34
N GLN A 111 -7.13 -17.18 5.81
CA GLN A 111 -7.07 -16.38 7.04
C GLN A 111 -7.93 -15.11 6.95
N VAL A 112 -7.86 -14.41 5.81
CA VAL A 112 -8.71 -13.24 5.53
C VAL A 112 -10.20 -13.62 5.57
N ARG A 113 -10.60 -14.69 4.88
CA ARG A 113 -12.01 -15.14 4.87
C ARG A 113 -12.50 -15.49 6.28
N THR A 114 -11.66 -16.16 7.07
CA THR A 114 -11.97 -16.54 8.45
C THR A 114 -12.13 -15.30 9.33
N ALA A 115 -11.22 -14.32 9.20
CA ALA A 115 -11.28 -13.08 9.97
C ALA A 115 -12.54 -12.26 9.65
N ILE A 116 -12.93 -12.19 8.37
CA ILE A 116 -14.15 -11.49 7.94
C ILE A 116 -15.42 -12.23 8.42
N ALA A 117 -15.41 -13.56 8.39
CA ALA A 117 -16.58 -14.35 8.81
C ALA A 117 -16.76 -14.38 10.34
N GLY A 118 -15.73 -14.13 11.11
CA GLY A 118 -15.75 -14.14 12.59
C GLY A 118 -15.98 -12.77 13.23
N GLY A 119 -16.02 -11.68 12.46
CA GLY A 119 -16.30 -10.32 12.93
C GLY A 119 -17.72 -9.92 12.67
#